data_dd89535fd4dcf63dc57beb74ab046c35
#
_entry.id   dd89535fd4dcf63dc57beb74ab046c35
#
_cell.length_a   1.000
_cell.length_b   1.000
_cell.length_c   1.000
_cell.angle_alpha   90.00
_cell.angle_beta   90.00
_cell.angle_gamma   90.00
#
_symmetry.space_group_name_H-M   'P 1'
#
loop_
_entity.id
_entity.type
_entity.pdbx_description
1 polymer ?
#
loop_
_entity_poly.entity_id
_entity_poly.type
_entity_poly.pdbx_seq_one_letter_code
_entity_poly.pdbx_strand_id
1 'polypeptide(L)'
;MKQLVVAVGAVLIAVALGAAVRAQDTAKKAYVLVQVDVTNAAQYAEYMKLSPGIIEKFGGRFIARGGRSETLEGTPATGRIVVVEFPSFERAQQFYNSAEYQAAKKVRAGAAAAQFILVEGI
;
A
#
# COMPACT_ATOMS: atom_id res chain seq x y z
N MET A 1 43.92 -0.94 -30.17
CA MET A 1 42.93 -2.05 -30.27
C MET A 1 42.49 -2.56 -28.91
N LYS A 2 43.42 -2.84 -28.01
CA LYS A 2 43.06 -3.34 -26.66
C LYS A 2 42.22 -2.34 -25.86
N GLN A 3 42.46 -1.04 -25.99
CA GLN A 3 41.72 0.02 -25.29
C GLN A 3 40.27 0.15 -25.76
N LEU A 4 40.01 -0.07 -27.07
CA LEU A 4 38.65 -0.05 -27.63
C LEU A 4 37.77 -1.19 -27.10
N VAL A 5 38.36 -2.37 -26.92
CA VAL A 5 37.64 -3.54 -26.39
C VAL A 5 37.20 -3.30 -24.92
N VAL A 6 38.05 -2.70 -24.09
CA VAL A 6 37.75 -2.38 -22.71
C VAL A 6 36.61 -1.33 -22.60
N ALA A 7 36.65 -0.30 -23.47
CA ALA A 7 35.62 0.73 -23.51
C ALA A 7 34.23 0.16 -23.85
N VAL A 8 34.19 -0.78 -24.83
CA VAL A 8 32.92 -1.45 -25.21
C VAL A 8 32.36 -2.29 -24.07
N GLY A 9 33.22 -3.00 -23.33
CA GLY A 9 32.81 -3.77 -22.18
C GLY A 9 32.19 -2.89 -21.06
N ALA A 10 32.78 -1.74 -20.78
CA ALA A 10 32.26 -0.80 -19.77
C ALA A 10 30.88 -0.24 -20.17
N VAL A 11 30.67 0.09 -21.44
CA VAL A 11 29.38 0.60 -21.95
C VAL A 11 28.29 -0.46 -21.82
N LEU A 12 28.57 -1.71 -22.12
CA LEU A 12 27.60 -2.81 -21.97
C LEU A 12 27.16 -3.01 -20.53
N ILE A 13 28.07 -2.92 -19.56
CA ILE A 13 27.76 -3.03 -18.13
C ILE A 13 26.83 -1.89 -17.69
N ALA A 14 27.10 -0.65 -18.12
CA ALA A 14 26.27 0.51 -17.79
C ALA A 14 24.84 0.37 -18.33
N VAL A 15 24.66 -0.15 -19.54
CA VAL A 15 23.35 -0.39 -20.15
C VAL A 15 22.56 -1.46 -19.36
N ALA A 16 23.21 -2.53 -18.93
CA ALA A 16 22.57 -3.59 -18.15
C ALA A 16 22.06 -3.07 -16.80
N LEU A 17 22.84 -2.25 -16.09
CA LEU A 17 22.41 -1.63 -14.82
C LEU A 17 21.25 -0.66 -15.03
N GLY A 18 21.28 0.15 -16.08
CA GLY A 18 20.18 1.06 -16.39
C GLY A 18 18.87 0.34 -16.69
N ALA A 19 18.92 -0.78 -17.41
CA ALA A 19 17.74 -1.59 -17.69
C ALA A 19 17.13 -2.22 -16.43
N ALA A 20 17.94 -2.70 -15.50
CA ALA A 20 17.47 -3.24 -14.21
C ALA A 20 16.74 -2.19 -13.35
N VAL A 21 17.28 -0.98 -13.28
CA VAL A 21 16.64 0.14 -12.54
C VAL A 21 15.30 0.50 -13.17
N ARG A 22 15.22 0.58 -14.50
CA ARG A 22 13.96 0.87 -15.21
C ARG A 22 12.89 -0.19 -14.96
N ALA A 23 13.26 -1.46 -14.88
CA ALA A 23 12.32 -2.54 -14.62
C ALA A 23 11.67 -2.40 -13.23
N GLN A 24 12.40 -1.91 -12.21
CA GLN A 24 11.86 -1.63 -10.88
C GLN A 24 10.91 -0.43 -10.88
N ASP A 25 11.20 0.61 -11.69
CA ASP A 25 10.40 1.83 -11.77
C ASP A 25 9.10 1.65 -12.56
N THR A 26 8.93 0.54 -13.28
CA THR A 26 7.74 0.27 -14.09
C THR A 26 6.64 -0.49 -13.35
N ALA A 27 6.87 -0.88 -12.09
CA ALA A 27 5.84 -1.54 -11.29
C ALA A 27 4.64 -0.60 -11.09
N LYS A 28 3.44 -1.11 -11.36
CA LYS A 28 2.21 -0.37 -11.12
C LYS A 28 1.94 -0.28 -9.63
N LYS A 29 1.52 0.88 -9.18
CA LYS A 29 1.07 1.06 -7.81
C LYS A 29 -0.24 0.32 -7.59
N ALA A 30 -0.57 0.08 -6.34
CA ALA A 30 -1.84 -0.52 -5.96
C ALA A 30 -2.43 0.24 -4.77
N TYR A 31 -3.73 0.12 -4.61
CA TYR A 31 -4.47 0.89 -3.62
C TYR A 31 -5.36 -0.03 -2.81
N VAL A 32 -5.32 0.12 -1.50
CA VAL A 32 -6.27 -0.52 -0.60
C VAL A 32 -7.35 0.52 -0.29
N LEU A 33 -8.56 0.25 -0.75
CA LEU A 33 -9.74 1.07 -0.51
C LEU A 33 -10.43 0.52 0.74
N VAL A 34 -10.58 1.37 1.75
CA VAL A 34 -11.16 0.95 3.03
C VAL A 34 -12.39 1.76 3.32
N GLN A 35 -13.49 1.08 3.63
CA GLN A 35 -14.66 1.68 4.23
C GLN A 35 -14.78 1.08 5.62
N VAL A 36 -14.81 1.90 6.66
CA VAL A 36 -14.85 1.42 8.03
C VAL A 36 -15.87 2.19 8.85
N ASP A 37 -16.76 1.45 9.49
CA ASP A 37 -17.76 1.97 10.42
C ASP A 37 -17.36 1.58 11.84
N VAL A 38 -16.91 2.56 12.62
CA VAL A 38 -16.37 2.34 13.95
C VAL A 38 -17.50 2.38 14.97
N THR A 39 -17.66 1.30 15.75
CA THR A 39 -18.68 1.18 16.80
C THR A 39 -18.08 1.31 18.20
N ASN A 40 -16.78 1.10 18.36
CA ASN A 40 -16.06 1.31 19.62
C ASN A 40 -14.79 2.13 19.34
N ALA A 41 -14.90 3.44 19.51
CA ALA A 41 -13.83 4.38 19.18
C ALA A 41 -12.57 4.16 20.03
N ALA A 42 -12.71 3.85 21.30
CA ALA A 42 -11.57 3.64 22.19
C ALA A 42 -10.74 2.42 21.80
N GLN A 43 -11.41 1.30 21.50
CA GLN A 43 -10.75 0.08 21.03
C GLN A 43 -10.13 0.29 19.65
N TYR A 44 -10.83 0.95 18.74
CA TYR A 44 -10.32 1.23 17.38
C TYR A 44 -9.10 2.15 17.42
N ALA A 45 -9.02 3.07 18.38
CA ALA A 45 -7.84 3.93 18.56
C ALA A 45 -6.57 3.11 18.84
N GLU A 46 -6.67 1.99 19.53
CA GLU A 46 -5.51 1.10 19.75
C GLU A 46 -5.02 0.48 18.43
N TYR A 47 -5.93 0.08 17.54
CA TYR A 47 -5.60 -0.37 16.20
C TYR A 47 -4.91 0.74 15.40
N MET A 48 -5.42 1.97 15.49
CA MET A 48 -4.87 3.12 14.74
C MET A 48 -3.45 3.49 15.18
N LYS A 49 -3.03 3.10 16.37
CA LYS A 49 -1.64 3.28 16.83
C LYS A 49 -0.68 2.29 16.16
N LEU A 50 -1.19 1.11 15.76
CA LEU A 50 -0.38 0.02 15.20
C LEU A 50 -0.29 0.07 13.68
N SER A 51 -1.39 0.35 13.01
CA SER A 51 -1.48 0.19 11.55
C SER A 51 -0.55 1.09 10.73
N PRO A 52 -0.30 2.38 11.07
CA PRO A 52 0.55 3.23 10.26
C PRO A 52 1.98 2.71 10.11
N GLY A 53 2.60 2.25 11.19
CA GLY A 53 3.96 1.70 11.14
C GLY A 53 4.06 0.44 10.31
N ILE A 54 3.05 -0.43 10.37
CA ILE A 54 3.01 -1.66 9.56
C ILE A 54 2.84 -1.32 8.09
N ILE A 55 1.95 -0.40 7.76
CA ILE A 55 1.75 0.09 6.39
C ILE A 55 3.05 0.63 5.82
N GLU A 56 3.74 1.50 6.57
CA GLU A 56 5.00 2.11 6.16
C GLU A 56 6.09 1.06 5.92
N LYS A 57 6.17 0.04 6.78
CA LYS A 57 7.13 -1.06 6.63
C LYS A 57 7.03 -1.76 5.28
N PHE A 58 5.83 -1.86 4.73
CA PHE A 58 5.60 -2.47 3.41
C PHE A 58 5.57 -1.47 2.27
N GLY A 59 6.03 -0.24 2.52
CA GLY A 59 6.13 0.81 1.51
C GLY A 59 4.82 1.54 1.23
N GLY A 60 3.81 1.32 2.06
CA GLY A 60 2.52 1.98 1.92
C GLY A 60 2.49 3.38 2.50
N ARG A 61 1.54 4.18 2.03
CA ARG A 61 1.26 5.50 2.59
C ARG A 61 -0.23 5.82 2.48
N PHE A 62 -0.75 6.54 3.44
CA PHE A 62 -2.12 7.05 3.36
C PHE A 62 -2.19 8.17 2.31
N ILE A 63 -3.17 8.07 1.40
CA ILE A 63 -3.50 9.14 0.45
C ILE A 63 -4.89 9.74 0.69
N ALA A 64 -5.74 9.03 1.44
CA ALA A 64 -6.94 9.56 2.04
C ALA A 64 -7.13 8.85 3.38
N ARG A 65 -7.51 9.58 4.44
CA ARG A 65 -7.61 8.99 5.77
C ARG A 65 -8.72 9.63 6.59
N GLY A 66 -9.96 9.24 6.29
CA GLY A 66 -11.13 9.70 7.04
C GLY A 66 -11.45 11.17 6.86
N GLY A 67 -11.04 11.77 5.75
CA GLY A 67 -11.42 13.12 5.39
C GLY A 67 -12.88 13.21 4.97
N ARG A 68 -13.30 14.41 4.61
CA ARG A 68 -14.66 14.66 4.13
C ARG A 68 -14.95 13.79 2.90
N SER A 69 -16.08 13.08 2.92
CA SER A 69 -16.51 12.22 1.82
C SER A 69 -18.01 12.42 1.56
N GLU A 70 -18.42 12.15 0.33
CA GLU A 70 -19.80 12.29 -0.10
C GLU A 70 -20.13 11.16 -1.07
N THR A 71 -21.22 10.43 -0.81
CA THR A 71 -21.72 9.43 -1.76
C THR A 71 -22.50 10.16 -2.85
N LEU A 72 -21.97 10.13 -4.05
CA LEU A 72 -22.58 10.83 -5.19
C LEU A 72 -23.72 10.03 -5.83
N GLU A 73 -23.65 8.71 -5.73
CA GLU A 73 -24.63 7.82 -6.33
C GLU A 73 -24.62 6.46 -5.61
N GLY A 74 -25.75 5.81 -5.54
CA GLY A 74 -25.88 4.50 -4.92
C GLY A 74 -26.16 4.55 -3.43
N THR A 75 -26.02 3.42 -2.75
CA THR A 75 -26.25 3.31 -1.31
C THR A 75 -25.25 4.19 -0.55
N PRO A 76 -25.72 5.10 0.33
CA PRO A 76 -24.83 5.96 1.09
C PRO A 76 -23.80 5.14 1.88
N ALA A 77 -22.53 5.52 1.75
CA ALA A 77 -21.45 4.94 2.55
C ALA A 77 -21.59 5.45 4.00
N THR A 78 -21.45 4.55 4.95
CA THR A 78 -21.40 4.89 6.38
C THR A 78 -19.96 4.81 6.87
N GLY A 79 -19.61 5.59 7.88
CA GLY A 79 -18.29 5.59 8.45
C GLY A 79 -17.25 6.33 7.60
N ARG A 80 -15.98 5.99 7.80
CA ARG A 80 -14.86 6.71 7.18
C ARG A 80 -14.33 5.96 5.97
N ILE A 81 -13.81 6.74 5.02
CA ILE A 81 -13.13 6.22 3.82
C ILE A 81 -11.64 6.45 4.00
N VAL A 82 -10.87 5.40 3.77
CA VAL A 82 -9.40 5.43 3.83
C VAL A 82 -8.85 4.83 2.54
N VAL A 83 -7.81 5.44 1.99
CA VAL A 83 -7.11 4.90 0.83
C VAL A 83 -5.63 4.84 1.15
N VAL A 84 -5.03 3.66 0.98
CA VAL A 84 -3.61 3.44 1.20
C VAL A 84 -2.97 3.06 -0.13
N GLU A 85 -1.91 3.75 -0.51
CA GLU A 85 -1.14 3.45 -1.72
C GLU A 85 0.04 2.55 -1.35
N PHE A 86 0.28 1.51 -2.16
CA PHE A 86 1.43 0.63 -2.06
C PHE A 86 2.23 0.65 -3.36
N PRO A 87 3.55 0.32 -3.32
CA PRO A 87 4.39 0.29 -4.51
C PRO A 87 3.93 -0.72 -5.56
N SER A 88 3.24 -1.79 -5.15
CA SER A 88 2.73 -2.82 -6.05
C SER A 88 1.56 -3.56 -5.41
N PHE A 89 0.82 -4.29 -6.24
CA PHE A 89 -0.26 -5.17 -5.80
C PHE A 89 0.26 -6.23 -4.81
N GLU A 90 1.41 -6.82 -5.12
CA GLU A 90 2.04 -7.87 -4.30
C GLU A 90 2.49 -7.34 -2.95
N ARG A 91 3.00 -6.12 -2.89
CA ARG A 91 3.37 -5.49 -1.61
C ARG A 91 2.16 -5.26 -0.72
N ALA A 92 1.06 -4.84 -1.29
CA ALA A 92 -0.19 -4.68 -0.54
C ALA A 92 -0.70 -6.02 -0.01
N GLN A 93 -0.62 -7.09 -0.81
CA GLN A 93 -0.95 -8.44 -0.35
C GLN A 93 -0.04 -8.89 0.80
N GLN A 94 1.26 -8.67 0.69
CA GLN A 94 2.23 -8.99 1.73
C GLN A 94 1.91 -8.25 3.03
N PHE A 95 1.58 -6.96 2.93
CA PHE A 95 1.14 -6.17 4.08
C PHE A 95 -0.06 -6.81 4.76
N TYR A 96 -1.13 -7.06 4.02
CA TYR A 96 -2.38 -7.57 4.59
C TYR A 96 -2.19 -8.96 5.22
N ASN A 97 -1.41 -9.82 4.58
CA ASN A 97 -1.19 -11.19 5.02
C ASN A 97 -0.04 -11.33 6.03
N SER A 98 0.64 -10.23 6.38
CA SER A 98 1.73 -10.27 7.36
C SER A 98 1.22 -10.66 8.74
N ALA A 99 2.05 -11.35 9.52
CA ALA A 99 1.74 -11.68 10.90
C ALA A 99 1.45 -10.42 11.73
N GLU A 100 2.19 -9.34 11.45
CA GLU A 100 2.05 -8.05 12.13
C GLU A 100 0.69 -7.43 11.88
N TYR A 101 0.24 -7.39 10.62
CA TYR A 101 -1.07 -6.82 10.31
C TYR A 101 -2.20 -7.70 10.83
N GLN A 102 -2.09 -9.02 10.73
CA GLN A 102 -3.10 -9.92 11.26
C GLN A 102 -3.25 -9.78 12.78
N ALA A 103 -2.16 -9.53 13.49
CA ALA A 103 -2.20 -9.23 14.93
C ALA A 103 -2.91 -7.89 15.20
N ALA A 104 -2.58 -6.85 14.44
CA ALA A 104 -3.25 -5.54 14.56
C ALA A 104 -4.74 -5.64 14.25
N LYS A 105 -5.11 -6.41 13.23
CA LYS A 105 -6.51 -6.65 12.86
C LYS A 105 -7.32 -7.24 14.02
N LYS A 106 -6.73 -8.12 14.80
CA LYS A 106 -7.39 -8.69 15.99
C LYS A 106 -7.70 -7.62 17.05
N VAL A 107 -6.87 -6.60 17.15
CA VAL A 107 -7.08 -5.50 18.12
C VAL A 107 -8.40 -4.76 17.84
N ARG A 108 -8.79 -4.61 16.57
CA ARG A 108 -10.05 -3.95 16.19
C ARG A 108 -11.24 -4.88 16.08
N ALA A 109 -11.07 -6.16 16.33
CA ALA A 109 -12.17 -7.13 16.23
C ALA A 109 -13.34 -6.75 17.14
N GLY A 110 -14.55 -6.66 16.57
CA GLY A 110 -15.74 -6.22 17.30
C GLY A 110 -15.86 -4.71 17.52
N ALA A 111 -14.84 -3.92 17.17
CA ALA A 111 -14.85 -2.47 17.33
C ALA A 111 -15.26 -1.72 16.07
N ALA A 112 -15.27 -2.38 14.93
CA ALA A 112 -15.59 -1.78 13.63
C ALA A 112 -16.04 -2.84 12.63
N ALA A 113 -16.90 -2.42 11.72
CA ALA A 113 -17.21 -3.18 10.50
C ALA A 113 -16.41 -2.55 9.35
N ALA A 114 -15.56 -3.32 8.70
CA ALA A 114 -14.66 -2.79 7.67
C ALA A 114 -14.70 -3.61 6.39
N GLN A 115 -14.61 -2.92 5.26
CA GLN A 115 -14.40 -3.52 3.95
C GLN A 115 -13.07 -3.03 3.40
N PHE A 116 -12.21 -3.96 3.00
CA PHE A 116 -10.93 -3.69 2.38
C PHE A 116 -10.94 -4.24 0.96
N ILE A 117 -10.66 -3.39 -0.01
CA ILE A 117 -10.58 -3.80 -1.43
C ILE A 117 -9.22 -3.37 -1.96
N LEU A 118 -8.48 -4.33 -2.50
CA LEU A 118 -7.21 -4.06 -3.17
C LEU A 118 -7.43 -3.95 -4.67
N VAL A 119 -6.96 -2.86 -5.27
CA VAL A 119 -7.04 -2.64 -6.71
C VAL A 119 -5.70 -2.18 -7.25
N GLU A 120 -5.28 -2.75 -8.39
CA GLU A 120 -4.07 -2.31 -9.08
C GLU A 120 -4.34 -1.02 -9.83
N GLY A 121 -3.38 -0.09 -9.81
CA GLY A 121 -3.44 1.14 -10.57
C GLY A 121 -3.05 0.95 -12.04
N ILE A 122 -3.13 2.02 -12.79
CA ILE A 122 -2.78 2.05 -14.22
C ILE A 122 -1.31 2.41 -14.46
#